data_2ecce4479f421eadf7413830c2a532f6
#
_entry.id   2ecce4479f421eadf7413830c2a532f6
#
_cell.length_a   1.000
_cell.length_b   1.000
_cell.length_c   1.000
_cell.angle_alpha   90.00
_cell.angle_beta   90.00
_cell.angle_gamma   90.00
#
_symmetry.space_group_name_H-M   'P 1'
#
loop_
_entity.id
_entity.type
_entity.pdbx_description
1 polymer ?
#
loop_
_entity_poly.entity_id
_entity_poly.type
_entity_poly.pdbx_seq_one_letter_code
_entity_poly.pdbx_strand_id
1 'polypeptide(L)'
;ILTRMVEGIRLLGQCPDETRARILATGEGFASRLMVDVLNARGFDAMWSDTDVLPLAHEEWLDSLVDIEAASPLLKERLEKDSQVVVLPGFYGRNAQGKIQLLGRNGTDYSAAVLAAASGAGLCQIWKDVDGFFTADPRIVKNARCLDEVSYEEAMELTYYGANVISAKALMPLAANGIPCQVRNTYDPSKPGTLVHGEATRAESVRGISHLHDVCTITLQGGFLRGRVGVAQRVMGTLAGVSVSTLLIVHSSSEYSLSFCVRQQDANKAVRALREEFHFELLHELLEDINVLDDRAVISLVGEGMKHARGIAARFLTAISTAGVNVEVIAQGSTEC
;
A
#
# COMPACT_ATOMS: atom_id res chain seq x y z
N ILE A 1 -14.62 29.02 -7.22
CA ILE A 1 -14.42 27.90 -8.16
C ILE A 1 -15.05 26.62 -7.59
N LEU A 2 -14.72 26.19 -6.40
CA LEU A 2 -15.22 24.96 -5.77
C LEU A 2 -16.76 24.92 -5.74
N THR A 3 -17.42 26.00 -5.32
CA THR A 3 -18.87 26.13 -5.28
C THR A 3 -19.51 25.87 -6.65
N ARG A 4 -18.93 26.43 -7.72
CA ARG A 4 -19.42 26.22 -9.09
C ARG A 4 -19.24 24.78 -9.57
N MET A 5 -18.15 24.11 -9.15
CA MET A 5 -17.92 22.70 -9.50
C MET A 5 -18.93 21.78 -8.81
N VAL A 6 -19.21 22.01 -7.52
CA VAL A 6 -20.20 21.26 -6.75
C VAL A 6 -21.62 21.49 -7.34
N GLU A 7 -21.95 22.71 -7.73
CA GLU A 7 -23.21 23.01 -8.37
C GLU A 7 -23.36 22.33 -9.74
N GLY A 8 -22.30 22.31 -10.55
CA GLY A 8 -22.25 21.57 -11.81
C GLY A 8 -22.49 20.06 -11.61
N ILE A 9 -21.86 19.44 -10.62
CA ILE A 9 -22.09 18.03 -10.26
C ILE A 9 -23.55 17.80 -9.86
N ARG A 10 -24.14 18.70 -9.05
CA ARG A 10 -25.54 18.61 -8.63
C ARG A 10 -26.50 18.67 -9.81
N LEU A 11 -26.23 19.53 -10.80
CA LEU A 11 -27.06 19.67 -11.98
C LEU A 11 -26.91 18.48 -12.94
N LEU A 12 -25.70 17.96 -13.12
CA LEU A 12 -25.42 16.85 -14.03
C LEU A 12 -25.74 15.48 -13.43
N GLY A 13 -25.85 15.37 -12.10
CA GLY A 13 -25.98 14.09 -11.40
C GLY A 13 -24.75 13.17 -11.50
N GLN A 14 -23.64 13.68 -12.02
CA GLN A 14 -22.39 12.95 -12.26
C GLN A 14 -21.19 13.78 -11.84
N CYS A 15 -20.15 13.09 -11.33
CA CYS A 15 -18.86 13.68 -10.98
C CYS A 15 -17.76 13.03 -11.84
N PRO A 16 -17.37 13.63 -12.97
CA PRO A 16 -16.24 13.15 -13.76
C PRO A 16 -14.96 13.10 -12.92
N ASP A 17 -14.08 12.12 -13.17
CA ASP A 17 -12.87 11.91 -12.38
C ASP A 17 -11.93 13.12 -12.42
N GLU A 18 -11.82 13.83 -13.53
CA GLU A 18 -11.09 15.11 -13.59
C GLU A 18 -11.63 16.13 -12.58
N THR A 19 -12.94 16.27 -12.50
CA THR A 19 -13.59 17.18 -11.55
C THR A 19 -13.40 16.73 -10.12
N ARG A 20 -13.54 15.42 -9.89
CA ARG A 20 -13.31 14.78 -8.59
C ARG A 20 -11.88 15.00 -8.10
N ALA A 21 -10.88 14.79 -8.96
CA ALA A 21 -9.48 15.02 -8.62
C ALA A 21 -9.22 16.47 -8.18
N ARG A 22 -9.74 17.43 -8.92
CA ARG A 22 -9.61 18.86 -8.60
C ARG A 22 -10.26 19.25 -7.27
N ILE A 23 -11.43 18.70 -6.97
CA ILE A 23 -12.12 18.95 -5.69
C ILE A 23 -11.32 18.41 -4.53
N LEU A 24 -10.89 17.16 -4.64
CA LEU A 24 -10.14 16.48 -3.58
C LEU A 24 -8.78 17.13 -3.31
N ALA A 25 -8.08 17.59 -4.35
CA ALA A 25 -6.80 18.30 -4.22
C ALA A 25 -6.91 19.66 -3.52
N THR A 26 -8.10 20.24 -3.43
CA THR A 26 -8.28 21.60 -2.88
C THR A 26 -7.87 21.68 -1.41
N GLY A 27 -8.16 20.64 -0.61
CA GLY A 27 -7.82 20.59 0.80
C GLY A 27 -6.32 20.68 1.05
N GLU A 28 -5.53 19.90 0.32
CA GLU A 28 -4.05 19.90 0.41
C GLU A 28 -3.46 21.25 -0.02
N GLY A 29 -4.02 21.83 -1.08
CA GLY A 29 -3.60 23.15 -1.54
C GLY A 29 -3.86 24.27 -0.52
N PHE A 30 -4.96 24.18 0.24
CA PHE A 30 -5.24 25.11 1.36
C PHE A 30 -4.32 24.86 2.55
N ALA A 31 -4.16 23.60 2.96
CA ALA A 31 -3.34 23.24 4.12
C ALA A 31 -1.88 23.67 3.93
N SER A 32 -1.32 23.44 2.73
CA SER A 32 0.06 23.83 2.43
C SER A 32 0.28 25.36 2.43
N ARG A 33 -0.67 26.16 1.93
CA ARG A 33 -0.59 27.61 1.97
C ARG A 33 -0.71 28.15 3.39
N LEU A 34 -1.66 27.64 4.17
CA LEU A 34 -1.79 27.99 5.58
C LEU A 34 -0.50 27.65 6.36
N MET A 35 0.14 26.53 6.05
CA MET A 35 1.40 26.14 6.68
C MET A 35 2.49 27.19 6.42
N VAL A 36 2.61 27.71 5.19
CA VAL A 36 3.55 28.80 4.87
C VAL A 36 3.29 30.05 5.71
N ASP A 37 2.00 30.45 5.81
CA ASP A 37 1.63 31.63 6.62
C ASP A 37 2.01 31.43 8.10
N VAL A 38 1.75 30.23 8.63
CA VAL A 38 2.11 29.87 10.03
C VAL A 38 3.63 29.87 10.24
N LEU A 39 4.40 29.30 9.31
CA LEU A 39 5.86 29.25 9.40
C LEU A 39 6.46 30.66 9.35
N ASN A 40 6.01 31.50 8.43
CA ASN A 40 6.47 32.89 8.32
C ASN A 40 6.09 33.73 9.55
N ALA A 41 4.90 33.53 10.09
CA ALA A 41 4.48 34.17 11.34
C ALA A 41 5.34 33.75 12.56
N ARG A 42 6.02 32.59 12.47
CA ARG A 42 6.97 32.11 13.50
C ARG A 42 8.43 32.45 13.19
N GLY A 43 8.69 33.21 12.14
CA GLY A 43 10.03 33.72 11.82
C GLY A 43 10.85 32.77 10.92
N PHE A 44 10.24 31.72 10.36
CA PHE A 44 10.90 30.93 9.32
C PHE A 44 10.77 31.63 7.96
N ASP A 45 11.78 31.47 7.12
CA ASP A 45 11.70 31.88 5.72
C ASP A 45 11.10 30.72 4.90
N ALA A 46 9.77 30.74 4.75
CA ALA A 46 9.02 29.69 4.07
C ALA A 46 8.34 30.20 2.80
N MET A 47 8.43 29.43 1.72
CA MET A 47 7.73 29.69 0.47
C MET A 47 6.82 28.55 0.07
N TRP A 48 5.71 28.88 -0.56
CA TRP A 48 4.83 27.91 -1.17
C TRP A 48 5.27 27.59 -2.62
N SER A 49 5.26 26.30 -2.96
CA SER A 49 5.47 25.82 -4.33
C SER A 49 4.26 25.02 -4.80
N ASP A 50 3.90 25.15 -6.08
CA ASP A 50 2.87 24.28 -6.68
C ASP A 50 3.45 22.89 -7.02
N THR A 51 2.60 21.96 -7.37
CA THR A 51 2.94 20.58 -7.80
C THR A 51 3.30 20.48 -9.28
N ASP A 52 3.60 21.59 -9.94
CA ASP A 52 4.19 21.63 -11.28
C ASP A 52 5.56 20.96 -11.37
N VAL A 53 6.22 20.81 -10.22
CA VAL A 53 7.47 20.05 -10.03
C VAL A 53 7.26 18.53 -9.91
N LEU A 54 6.01 18.07 -9.93
CA LEU A 54 5.63 16.65 -9.88
C LEU A 54 4.91 16.25 -11.19
N PRO A 55 5.65 16.14 -12.31
CA PRO A 55 5.10 15.70 -13.57
C PRO A 55 4.64 14.23 -13.46
N LEU A 56 3.49 13.91 -14.07
CA LEU A 56 2.87 12.60 -13.97
C LEU A 56 3.20 11.72 -15.18
N ALA A 57 3.51 10.47 -14.91
CA ALA A 57 3.91 9.48 -15.91
C ALA A 57 2.73 8.90 -16.72
N HIS A 58 1.51 8.89 -16.14
CA HIS A 58 0.33 8.26 -16.72
C HIS A 58 -0.90 9.16 -16.63
N GLU A 59 -1.85 8.95 -17.55
CA GLU A 59 -3.12 9.71 -17.59
C GLU A 59 -4.21 9.03 -16.74
N GLU A 60 -3.96 8.85 -15.46
CA GLU A 60 -4.94 8.35 -14.49
C GLU A 60 -5.37 9.46 -13.53
N TRP A 61 -6.67 9.76 -13.48
CA TRP A 61 -7.17 10.89 -12.69
C TRP A 61 -7.04 10.71 -11.18
N LEU A 62 -7.17 9.47 -10.69
CA LEU A 62 -7.34 9.21 -9.26
C LEU A 62 -6.20 8.43 -8.61
N ASP A 63 -5.30 7.81 -9.40
CA ASP A 63 -4.16 7.02 -8.90
C ASP A 63 -2.95 7.06 -9.84
N SER A 64 -2.44 8.26 -10.10
CA SER A 64 -1.28 8.49 -10.97
C SER A 64 0.04 8.19 -10.28
N LEU A 65 1.08 8.05 -11.11
CA LEU A 65 2.47 7.97 -10.69
C LEU A 65 3.24 9.20 -11.16
N VAL A 66 4.25 9.61 -10.38
CA VAL A 66 5.15 10.72 -10.75
C VAL A 66 6.32 10.18 -11.54
N ASP A 67 6.68 10.89 -12.59
CA ASP A 67 7.95 10.70 -13.30
C ASP A 67 9.08 11.36 -12.50
N ILE A 68 9.81 10.56 -11.73
CA ILE A 68 10.87 11.03 -10.83
C ILE A 68 12.05 11.63 -11.61
N GLU A 69 12.37 11.07 -12.77
CA GLU A 69 13.47 11.57 -13.61
C GLU A 69 13.14 12.97 -14.13
N ALA A 70 11.92 13.17 -14.61
CA ALA A 70 11.44 14.48 -15.06
C ALA A 70 11.24 15.47 -13.89
N ALA A 71 10.87 15.01 -12.70
CA ALA A 71 10.72 15.85 -11.50
C ALA A 71 12.06 16.40 -10.98
N SER A 72 13.14 15.62 -11.08
CA SER A 72 14.43 15.96 -10.47
C SER A 72 15.00 17.33 -10.89
N PRO A 73 15.13 17.69 -12.17
CA PRO A 73 15.62 19.01 -12.57
C PRO A 73 14.67 20.14 -12.13
N LEU A 74 13.36 19.94 -12.21
CA LEU A 74 12.36 20.94 -11.81
C LEU A 74 12.43 21.23 -10.32
N LEU A 75 12.58 20.20 -9.51
CA LEU A 75 12.66 20.34 -8.07
C LEU A 75 13.99 20.97 -7.63
N LYS A 76 15.12 20.60 -8.24
CA LYS A 76 16.42 21.22 -7.96
C LYS A 76 16.39 22.72 -8.24
N GLU A 77 15.90 23.14 -9.41
CA GLU A 77 15.73 24.56 -9.72
C GLU A 77 14.85 25.29 -8.69
N ARG A 78 13.81 24.61 -8.19
CA ARG A 78 12.91 25.17 -7.18
C ARG A 78 13.58 25.34 -5.82
N LEU A 79 14.43 24.37 -5.41
CA LEU A 79 15.13 24.36 -4.13
C LEU A 79 16.36 25.26 -4.10
N GLU A 80 16.96 25.57 -5.25
CA GLU A 80 18.11 26.50 -5.36
C GLU A 80 17.72 27.96 -5.10
N LYS A 81 16.44 28.28 -5.05
CA LYS A 81 15.96 29.64 -4.71
C LYS A 81 15.99 29.81 -3.19
N ASP A 82 16.84 30.67 -2.72
CA ASP A 82 17.24 31.14 -1.37
C ASP A 82 16.28 30.92 -0.15
N SER A 83 15.23 30.15 -0.26
CA SER A 83 14.30 29.89 0.85
C SER A 83 14.77 28.71 1.67
N GLN A 84 14.77 28.87 3.01
CA GLN A 84 15.16 27.80 3.94
C GLN A 84 14.12 26.67 4.00
N VAL A 85 12.84 26.98 3.74
CA VAL A 85 11.72 26.01 3.80
C VAL A 85 10.85 26.15 2.56
N VAL A 86 10.73 25.10 1.78
CA VAL A 86 9.79 25.02 0.66
C VAL A 86 8.63 24.09 1.03
N VAL A 87 7.41 24.61 0.99
CA VAL A 87 6.18 23.86 1.31
C VAL A 87 5.45 23.54 0.02
N LEU A 88 5.25 22.25 -0.24
CA LEU A 88 4.47 21.75 -1.36
C LEU A 88 3.22 21.01 -0.85
N PRO A 89 2.09 21.12 -1.55
CA PRO A 89 0.97 20.23 -1.28
C PRO A 89 1.35 18.81 -1.71
N GLY A 90 0.93 17.82 -0.93
CA GLY A 90 1.04 16.42 -1.30
C GLY A 90 -0.19 15.92 -2.06
N PHE A 91 -0.31 14.59 -2.27
CA PHE A 91 -1.50 13.91 -2.75
C PHE A 91 -1.82 14.10 -4.24
N TYR A 92 -1.32 15.10 -4.92
CA TYR A 92 -1.58 15.34 -6.34
C TYR A 92 -0.35 15.85 -7.09
N GLY A 93 -0.34 15.65 -8.40
CA GLY A 93 0.62 16.21 -9.34
C GLY A 93 -0.09 16.84 -10.54
N ARG A 94 0.68 17.17 -11.57
CA ARG A 94 0.15 17.73 -12.82
C ARG A 94 0.57 16.90 -14.03
N ASN A 95 -0.39 16.62 -14.92
CA ASN A 95 -0.07 16.00 -16.19
C ASN A 95 0.51 17.03 -17.20
N ALA A 96 0.90 16.57 -18.39
CA ALA A 96 1.50 17.40 -19.44
C ALA A 96 0.63 18.59 -19.87
N GLN A 97 -0.68 18.53 -19.67
CA GLN A 97 -1.63 19.62 -19.94
C GLN A 97 -1.83 20.55 -18.74
N GLY A 98 -1.07 20.37 -17.64
CA GLY A 98 -1.18 21.15 -16.41
C GLY A 98 -2.41 20.80 -15.55
N LYS A 99 -3.15 19.75 -15.89
CA LYS A 99 -4.33 19.33 -15.14
C LYS A 99 -3.93 18.52 -13.90
N ILE A 100 -4.68 18.71 -12.81
CA ILE A 100 -4.49 18.01 -11.55
C ILE A 100 -4.96 16.57 -11.68
N GLN A 101 -4.11 15.63 -11.26
CA GLN A 101 -4.43 14.23 -11.05
C GLN A 101 -3.94 13.80 -9.66
N LEU A 102 -4.67 12.89 -9.02
CA LEU A 102 -4.34 12.41 -7.68
C LEU A 102 -3.31 11.27 -7.73
N LEU A 103 -2.57 11.14 -6.65
CA LEU A 103 -1.56 10.08 -6.47
C LEU A 103 -2.11 8.85 -5.72
N GLY A 104 -3.43 8.76 -5.60
CA GLY A 104 -4.13 7.64 -4.98
C GLY A 104 -4.13 7.65 -3.46
N ARG A 105 -4.46 6.53 -2.85
CA ARG A 105 -4.45 6.36 -1.39
C ARG A 105 -3.03 6.50 -0.86
N ASN A 106 -2.88 7.18 0.30
CA ASN A 106 -1.57 7.54 0.87
C ASN A 106 -0.69 8.39 -0.08
N GLY A 107 -1.32 9.12 -1.00
CA GLY A 107 -0.64 9.94 -1.98
C GLY A 107 0.24 11.04 -1.37
N THR A 108 -0.06 11.50 -0.16
CA THR A 108 0.78 12.48 0.56
C THR A 108 2.11 11.86 0.99
N ASP A 109 2.11 10.63 1.53
CA ASP A 109 3.34 9.89 1.85
C ASP A 109 4.16 9.62 0.57
N TYR A 110 3.47 9.23 -0.52
CA TYR A 110 4.10 9.03 -1.81
C TYR A 110 4.73 10.31 -2.38
N SER A 111 4.04 11.45 -2.26
CA SER A 111 4.59 12.76 -2.66
C SER A 111 5.87 13.08 -1.92
N ALA A 112 5.88 12.89 -0.58
CA ALA A 112 7.07 13.13 0.23
C ALA A 112 8.25 12.24 -0.18
N ALA A 113 7.99 10.97 -0.45
CA ALA A 113 8.98 10.01 -0.92
C ALA A 113 9.55 10.37 -2.29
N VAL A 114 8.69 10.76 -3.24
CA VAL A 114 9.10 11.23 -4.57
C VAL A 114 9.92 12.52 -4.46
N LEU A 115 9.48 13.48 -3.65
CA LEU A 115 10.23 14.72 -3.41
C LEU A 115 11.62 14.43 -2.83
N ALA A 116 11.73 13.52 -1.87
CA ALA A 116 13.00 13.10 -1.31
C ALA A 116 13.89 12.45 -2.39
N ALA A 117 13.35 11.53 -3.20
CA ALA A 117 14.07 10.87 -4.28
C ALA A 117 14.54 11.86 -5.35
N ALA A 118 13.64 12.71 -5.84
CA ALA A 118 13.95 13.69 -6.90
C ALA A 118 14.93 14.77 -6.48
N SER A 119 14.94 15.16 -5.19
CA SER A 119 15.89 16.14 -4.64
C SER A 119 17.22 15.51 -4.22
N GLY A 120 17.32 14.19 -4.11
CA GLY A 120 18.49 13.53 -3.53
C GLY A 120 18.63 13.80 -2.03
N ALA A 121 17.52 13.83 -1.29
CA ALA A 121 17.50 14.12 0.13
C ALA A 121 18.26 13.06 0.94
N GLY A 122 18.93 13.47 2.02
CA GLY A 122 19.64 12.56 2.92
C GLY A 122 18.70 11.80 3.87
N LEU A 123 17.45 12.26 4.04
CA LEU A 123 16.44 11.66 4.92
C LEU A 123 15.04 12.09 4.49
N CYS A 124 14.10 11.15 4.48
CA CYS A 124 12.67 11.41 4.38
C CYS A 124 12.01 11.18 5.73
N GLN A 125 11.33 12.17 6.29
CA GLN A 125 10.57 12.00 7.53
C GLN A 125 9.07 11.99 7.24
N ILE A 126 8.38 10.95 7.70
CA ILE A 126 6.92 10.81 7.61
C ILE A 126 6.32 10.94 9.01
N TRP A 127 5.56 11.99 9.24
CA TRP A 127 4.93 12.27 10.51
C TRP A 127 3.48 11.77 10.52
N LYS A 128 3.17 10.87 11.45
CA LYS A 128 1.89 10.16 11.56
C LYS A 128 1.29 10.30 12.96
N ASP A 129 0.18 9.61 13.17
CA ASP A 129 -0.49 9.45 14.45
C ASP A 129 -0.04 8.17 15.21
N VAL A 130 1.02 7.53 14.75
CA VAL A 130 1.60 6.30 15.33
C VAL A 130 3.09 6.49 15.61
N ASP A 131 3.63 5.74 16.57
CA ASP A 131 5.04 5.86 16.97
C ASP A 131 6.03 5.30 15.94
N GLY A 132 5.57 4.47 15.02
CA GLY A 132 6.40 3.76 14.05
C GLY A 132 5.86 2.37 13.74
N PHE A 133 6.72 1.47 13.29
CA PHE A 133 6.42 0.06 13.12
C PHE A 133 6.51 -0.68 14.45
N PHE A 134 5.63 -1.63 14.68
CA PHE A 134 5.57 -2.42 15.91
C PHE A 134 5.79 -3.91 15.61
N THR A 135 6.25 -4.65 16.62
CA THR A 135 6.38 -6.11 16.54
C THR A 135 5.04 -6.84 16.36
N ALA A 136 3.93 -6.20 16.67
CA ALA A 136 2.55 -6.61 16.41
C ALA A 136 1.63 -5.39 16.59
N ASP A 137 0.36 -5.47 16.22
CA ASP A 137 -0.59 -4.38 16.46
C ASP A 137 -0.76 -4.14 17.97
N PRO A 138 -0.36 -2.96 18.49
CA PRO A 138 -0.42 -2.66 19.91
C PRO A 138 -1.86 -2.58 20.48
N ARG A 139 -2.87 -2.45 19.59
CA ARG A 139 -4.28 -2.49 19.97
C ARG A 139 -4.74 -3.91 20.34
N ILE A 140 -4.08 -4.92 19.82
CA ILE A 140 -4.37 -6.35 20.03
C ILE A 140 -3.37 -6.95 21.01
N VAL A 141 -2.07 -6.69 20.82
CA VAL A 141 -0.98 -7.27 21.59
C VAL A 141 -0.40 -6.22 22.53
N LYS A 142 -0.77 -6.25 23.81
CA LYS A 142 -0.36 -5.25 24.82
C LYS A 142 1.15 -5.12 25.00
N ASN A 143 1.92 -6.18 24.73
CA ASN A 143 3.38 -6.23 24.84
C ASN A 143 4.09 -5.93 23.51
N ALA A 144 3.35 -5.44 22.49
CA ALA A 144 3.96 -5.02 21.24
C ALA A 144 4.92 -3.86 21.51
N ARG A 145 6.10 -3.93 20.88
CA ARG A 145 7.16 -2.93 21.00
C ARG A 145 7.33 -2.21 19.68
N CYS A 146 7.58 -0.90 19.73
CA CYS A 146 8.02 -0.17 18.56
C CYS A 146 9.41 -0.67 18.13
N LEU A 147 9.59 -0.83 16.84
CA LEU A 147 10.86 -1.23 16.24
C LEU A 147 11.71 0.02 15.99
N ASP A 148 12.96 0.01 16.44
CA ASP A 148 13.87 1.14 16.23
C ASP A 148 14.25 1.28 14.76
N GLU A 149 14.43 0.15 14.07
CA GLU A 149 14.77 0.08 12.65
C GLU A 149 14.13 -1.14 11.97
N VAL A 150 13.87 -1.01 10.67
CA VAL A 150 13.44 -2.11 9.78
C VAL A 150 14.03 -1.91 8.39
N SER A 151 14.17 -2.99 7.62
CA SER A 151 14.54 -2.88 6.20
C SER A 151 13.36 -2.37 5.36
N TYR A 152 13.63 -1.93 4.12
CA TYR A 152 12.55 -1.55 3.20
C TYR A 152 11.62 -2.73 2.91
N GLU A 153 12.18 -3.93 2.73
CA GLU A 153 11.44 -5.16 2.50
C GLU A 153 10.55 -5.49 3.68
N GLU A 154 11.10 -5.48 4.91
CA GLU A 154 10.33 -5.73 6.14
C GLU A 154 9.20 -4.70 6.32
N ALA A 155 9.48 -3.42 6.05
CA ALA A 155 8.48 -2.36 6.15
C ALA A 155 7.33 -2.53 5.12
N MET A 156 7.66 -2.90 3.87
CA MET A 156 6.67 -3.18 2.83
C MET A 156 5.78 -4.37 3.22
N GLU A 157 6.37 -5.45 3.74
CA GLU A 157 5.63 -6.64 4.19
C GLU A 157 4.71 -6.34 5.39
N LEU A 158 5.25 -5.69 6.43
CA LEU A 158 4.45 -5.28 7.59
C LEU A 158 3.24 -4.44 7.17
N THR A 159 3.44 -3.54 6.21
CA THR A 159 2.38 -2.66 5.70
C THR A 159 1.34 -3.40 4.87
N TYR A 160 1.77 -4.35 4.03
CA TYR A 160 0.87 -5.07 3.15
C TYR A 160 -0.22 -5.84 3.93
N TYR A 161 0.15 -6.46 5.04
CA TYR A 161 -0.73 -7.25 5.88
C TYR A 161 -1.35 -6.48 7.06
N GLY A 162 -1.38 -5.14 7.03
CA GLY A 162 -2.25 -4.39 7.93
C GLY A 162 -1.61 -3.34 8.84
N ALA A 163 -0.30 -3.27 8.96
CA ALA A 163 0.34 -2.15 9.65
C ALA A 163 0.25 -0.88 8.77
N ASN A 164 -0.83 -0.15 8.83
CA ASN A 164 -1.11 1.05 8.01
C ASN A 164 -0.18 2.24 8.36
N VAL A 165 1.12 1.97 8.53
CA VAL A 165 2.12 2.98 8.93
C VAL A 165 2.53 3.83 7.74
N ILE A 166 3.00 3.22 6.66
CA ILE A 166 3.39 3.88 5.40
C ILE A 166 3.09 2.93 4.24
N SER A 167 2.66 3.41 3.09
CA SER A 167 2.35 2.51 1.96
C SER A 167 3.60 1.98 1.27
N ALA A 168 3.55 0.76 0.72
CA ALA A 168 4.61 0.22 -0.12
C ALA A 168 4.91 1.14 -1.32
N LYS A 169 3.88 1.76 -1.91
CA LYS A 169 4.01 2.76 -2.98
C LYS A 169 4.94 3.91 -2.59
N ALA A 170 4.90 4.36 -1.33
CA ALA A 170 5.78 5.41 -0.83
C ALA A 170 7.19 4.91 -0.51
N LEU A 171 7.36 3.67 -0.08
CA LEU A 171 8.68 3.11 0.21
C LEU A 171 9.51 2.82 -1.05
N MET A 172 8.86 2.46 -2.17
CA MET A 172 9.55 2.09 -3.41
C MET A 172 10.54 3.16 -3.92
N PRO A 173 10.17 4.45 -4.11
CA PRO A 173 11.12 5.46 -4.57
C PRO A 173 12.26 5.71 -3.58
N LEU A 174 12.03 5.57 -2.27
CA LEU A 174 13.07 5.71 -1.26
C LEU A 174 14.06 4.55 -1.30
N ALA A 175 13.56 3.32 -1.38
CA ALA A 175 14.38 2.10 -1.51
C ALA A 175 15.24 2.13 -2.78
N ALA A 176 14.66 2.50 -3.93
CA ALA A 176 15.37 2.59 -5.20
C ALA A 176 16.52 3.61 -5.20
N ASN A 177 16.42 4.64 -4.37
CA ASN A 177 17.44 5.69 -4.25
C ASN A 177 18.28 5.59 -2.96
N GLY A 178 18.07 4.57 -2.14
CA GLY A 178 18.80 4.36 -0.89
C GLY A 178 18.57 5.47 0.16
N ILE A 179 17.42 6.14 0.14
CA ILE A 179 17.11 7.26 1.03
C ILE A 179 16.43 6.75 2.29
N PRO A 180 17.04 6.88 3.48
CA PRO A 180 16.42 6.49 4.74
C PRO A 180 15.06 7.18 4.94
N CYS A 181 14.10 6.43 5.51
CA CYS A 181 12.80 6.96 5.88
C CYS A 181 12.58 6.82 7.38
N GLN A 182 12.30 7.92 8.07
CA GLN A 182 11.99 7.90 9.50
C GLN A 182 10.51 8.17 9.70
N VAL A 183 9.81 7.20 10.28
CA VAL A 183 8.40 7.36 10.68
C VAL A 183 8.35 7.87 12.11
N ARG A 184 7.64 8.97 12.36
CA ARG A 184 7.57 9.64 13.66
C ARG A 184 6.15 9.99 14.05
N ASN A 185 5.92 10.09 15.37
CA ASN A 185 4.62 10.48 15.92
C ASN A 185 4.49 12.00 16.01
N THR A 186 3.47 12.55 15.34
CA THR A 186 3.14 13.98 15.39
C THR A 186 2.70 14.44 16.77
N TYR A 187 2.03 13.57 17.54
CA TYR A 187 1.53 13.89 18.89
C TYR A 187 2.57 13.69 19.98
N ASP A 188 3.63 12.91 19.73
CA ASP A 188 4.75 12.70 20.65
C ASP A 188 6.09 12.78 19.91
N PRO A 189 6.55 13.99 19.59
CA PRO A 189 7.81 14.20 18.86
C PRO A 189 9.06 13.79 19.63
N SER A 190 8.95 13.50 20.95
CA SER A 190 10.08 13.05 21.77
C SER A 190 10.49 11.62 21.44
N LYS A 191 9.60 10.81 20.89
CA LYS A 191 9.89 9.43 20.47
C LYS A 191 10.71 9.41 19.18
N PRO A 192 11.74 8.54 19.11
CA PRO A 192 12.61 8.46 17.94
C PRO A 192 11.87 7.94 16.70
N GLY A 193 10.82 7.14 16.89
CA GLY A 193 10.11 6.48 15.80
C GLY A 193 10.86 5.27 15.24
N THR A 194 10.53 4.86 14.03
CA THR A 194 11.20 3.76 13.31
C THR A 194 11.98 4.31 12.13
N LEU A 195 13.23 3.90 12.00
CA LEU A 195 14.07 4.18 10.83
C LEU A 195 13.94 3.02 9.82
N VAL A 196 13.57 3.33 8.58
CA VAL A 196 13.48 2.39 7.46
C VAL A 196 14.67 2.63 6.53
N HIS A 197 15.53 1.63 6.32
CA HIS A 197 16.72 1.76 5.46
C HIS A 197 17.25 0.39 5.00
N GLY A 198 18.13 0.38 3.99
CA GLY A 198 18.64 -0.86 3.40
C GLY A 198 19.64 -1.64 4.26
N GLU A 199 20.23 -1.01 5.27
CA GLU A 199 21.27 -1.59 6.14
C GLU A 199 20.73 -1.99 7.53
N ALA A 200 19.41 -2.15 7.67
CA ALA A 200 18.80 -2.53 8.95
C ALA A 200 19.38 -3.85 9.49
N THR A 201 19.59 -3.88 10.80
CA THR A 201 20.23 -5.04 11.47
C THR A 201 19.36 -6.28 11.35
N ARG A 202 19.89 -7.35 10.75
CA ARG A 202 19.21 -8.66 10.60
C ARG A 202 19.38 -9.57 11.83
N ALA A 203 19.54 -8.99 13.00
CA ALA A 203 19.87 -9.74 14.23
C ALA A 203 18.73 -10.65 14.71
N GLU A 204 17.48 -10.24 14.50
CA GLU A 204 16.30 -11.01 14.89
C GLU A 204 15.72 -11.75 13.69
N SER A 205 15.42 -13.05 13.87
CA SER A 205 14.85 -13.86 12.80
C SER A 205 13.42 -13.42 12.44
N VAL A 206 12.63 -12.98 13.43
CA VAL A 206 11.27 -12.45 13.27
C VAL A 206 11.25 -11.03 13.79
N ARG A 207 10.90 -10.08 12.96
CA ARG A 207 10.77 -8.65 13.31
C ARG A 207 9.38 -8.34 13.82
N GLY A 208 8.36 -8.88 13.17
CA GLY A 208 6.99 -8.61 13.53
C GLY A 208 5.99 -9.61 13.01
N ILE A 209 4.78 -9.45 13.52
CA ILE A 209 3.58 -10.18 13.08
C ILE A 209 2.58 -9.13 12.61
N SER A 210 2.16 -9.23 11.38
CA SER A 210 1.06 -8.44 10.86
C SER A 210 -0.18 -9.32 10.61
N HIS A 211 -1.33 -8.69 10.53
CA HIS A 211 -2.59 -9.40 10.33
C HIS A 211 -3.55 -8.57 9.50
N LEU A 212 -4.42 -9.26 8.79
CA LEU A 212 -5.45 -8.68 7.97
C LEU A 212 -6.78 -9.35 8.28
N HIS A 213 -7.75 -8.56 8.75
CA HIS A 213 -9.13 -9.01 8.97
C HIS A 213 -9.96 -8.87 7.69
N ASP A 214 -11.20 -9.35 7.77
CA ASP A 214 -12.19 -9.21 6.70
C ASP A 214 -11.67 -9.76 5.37
N VAL A 215 -11.15 -10.98 5.44
CA VAL A 215 -10.66 -11.74 4.31
C VAL A 215 -11.62 -12.88 4.01
N CYS A 216 -11.80 -13.16 2.74
CA CYS A 216 -12.53 -14.28 2.22
C CYS A 216 -11.59 -15.18 1.41
N THR A 217 -11.63 -16.48 1.69
CA THR A 217 -10.92 -17.48 0.88
C THR A 217 -11.87 -18.05 -0.16
N ILE A 218 -11.47 -17.99 -1.42
CA ILE A 218 -12.21 -18.54 -2.57
C ILE A 218 -11.38 -19.68 -3.14
N THR A 219 -12.00 -20.86 -3.29
CA THR A 219 -11.33 -22.05 -3.82
C THR A 219 -12.11 -22.60 -5.02
N LEU A 220 -11.44 -22.70 -6.15
CA LEU A 220 -11.90 -23.49 -7.28
C LEU A 220 -11.36 -24.90 -7.14
N GLN A 221 -12.23 -25.90 -7.26
CA GLN A 221 -11.88 -27.31 -7.08
C GLN A 221 -12.47 -28.17 -8.20
N GLY A 222 -11.67 -29.08 -8.75
CA GLY A 222 -12.13 -30.03 -9.73
C GLY A 222 -11.05 -30.58 -10.66
N GLY A 223 -11.36 -31.71 -11.28
CA GLY A 223 -10.45 -32.40 -12.22
C GLY A 223 -10.06 -31.57 -13.43
N PHE A 224 -10.88 -30.61 -13.82
CA PHE A 224 -10.62 -29.66 -14.92
C PHE A 224 -9.33 -28.86 -14.75
N LEU A 225 -8.95 -28.55 -13.52
CA LEU A 225 -7.76 -27.74 -13.22
C LEU A 225 -6.47 -28.49 -13.55
N ARG A 226 -6.51 -29.83 -13.49
CA ARG A 226 -5.32 -30.68 -13.58
C ARG A 226 -4.72 -30.72 -14.99
N GLY A 227 -3.43 -30.36 -15.08
CA GLY A 227 -2.68 -30.41 -16.34
C GLY A 227 -3.19 -29.45 -17.43
N ARG A 228 -4.07 -28.52 -17.13
CA ARG A 228 -4.58 -27.55 -18.09
C ARG A 228 -3.81 -26.23 -18.03
N VAL A 229 -3.24 -25.88 -19.17
CA VAL A 229 -2.56 -24.59 -19.36
C VAL A 229 -3.60 -23.46 -19.37
N GLY A 230 -3.29 -22.37 -18.70
CA GLY A 230 -4.07 -21.12 -18.77
C GLY A 230 -5.20 -20.97 -17.75
N VAL A 231 -5.48 -21.95 -16.89
CA VAL A 231 -6.56 -21.83 -15.88
C VAL A 231 -6.28 -20.67 -14.92
N ALA A 232 -5.06 -20.56 -14.39
CA ALA A 232 -4.69 -19.46 -13.51
C ALA A 232 -4.84 -18.09 -14.22
N GLN A 233 -4.50 -18.00 -15.51
CA GLN A 233 -4.71 -16.79 -16.31
C GLN A 233 -6.19 -16.43 -16.40
N ARG A 234 -7.08 -17.39 -16.65
CA ARG A 234 -8.53 -17.16 -16.70
C ARG A 234 -9.04 -16.62 -15.35
N VAL A 235 -8.65 -17.25 -14.25
CA VAL A 235 -9.03 -16.80 -12.92
C VAL A 235 -8.55 -15.37 -12.65
N MET A 236 -7.25 -15.10 -12.83
CA MET A 236 -6.69 -13.78 -12.56
C MET A 236 -7.22 -12.71 -13.53
N GLY A 237 -7.40 -13.07 -14.82
CA GLY A 237 -8.00 -12.18 -15.81
C GLY A 237 -9.44 -11.80 -15.49
N THR A 238 -10.23 -12.77 -15.02
CA THR A 238 -11.62 -12.55 -14.58
C THR A 238 -11.66 -11.60 -13.38
N LEU A 239 -10.81 -11.81 -12.37
CA LEU A 239 -10.73 -10.93 -11.20
C LEU A 239 -10.26 -9.52 -11.57
N ALA A 240 -9.27 -9.40 -12.43
CA ALA A 240 -8.79 -8.12 -12.96
C ALA A 240 -9.90 -7.37 -13.72
N GLY A 241 -10.66 -8.08 -14.57
CA GLY A 241 -11.78 -7.52 -15.34
C GLY A 241 -12.88 -6.90 -14.47
N VAL A 242 -13.00 -7.36 -13.24
CA VAL A 242 -13.93 -6.80 -12.25
C VAL A 242 -13.20 -5.97 -11.16
N SER A 243 -11.95 -5.61 -11.37
CA SER A 243 -11.16 -4.80 -10.41
C SER A 243 -11.16 -5.38 -8.99
N VAL A 244 -10.92 -6.70 -8.86
CA VAL A 244 -10.72 -7.40 -7.60
C VAL A 244 -9.25 -7.77 -7.47
N SER A 245 -8.61 -7.31 -6.38
CA SER A 245 -7.23 -7.65 -6.05
C SER A 245 -7.16 -8.90 -5.19
N THR A 246 -6.22 -9.80 -5.52
CA THR A 246 -5.91 -10.98 -4.72
C THR A 246 -4.86 -10.64 -3.67
N LEU A 247 -5.05 -11.14 -2.44
CA LEU A 247 -4.14 -10.94 -1.31
C LEU A 247 -3.13 -12.08 -1.18
N LEU A 248 -3.57 -13.30 -1.51
CA LEU A 248 -2.80 -14.52 -1.39
C LEU A 248 -3.28 -15.51 -2.44
N ILE A 249 -2.38 -16.25 -3.06
CA ILE A 249 -2.72 -17.26 -4.05
C ILE A 249 -1.96 -18.54 -3.70
N VAL A 250 -2.68 -19.66 -3.62
CA VAL A 250 -2.10 -20.98 -3.39
C VAL A 250 -2.66 -21.98 -4.38
N HIS A 251 -1.79 -22.69 -5.03
CA HIS A 251 -2.12 -23.80 -5.93
C HIS A 251 -1.72 -25.12 -5.28
N SER A 252 -2.63 -26.07 -5.21
CA SER A 252 -2.29 -27.40 -4.67
C SER A 252 -1.28 -28.11 -5.57
N SER A 253 -0.34 -28.85 -4.98
CA SER A 253 0.66 -29.61 -5.72
C SER A 253 0.05 -30.69 -6.66
N SER A 254 -1.18 -31.12 -6.37
CA SER A 254 -1.95 -32.03 -7.24
C SER A 254 -2.66 -31.34 -8.39
N GLU A 255 -2.56 -30.00 -8.46
CA GLU A 255 -3.29 -29.14 -9.42
C GLU A 255 -4.83 -29.33 -9.37
N TYR A 256 -5.36 -29.89 -8.29
CA TYR A 256 -6.79 -30.15 -8.14
C TYR A 256 -7.58 -28.98 -7.58
N SER A 257 -6.90 -28.05 -6.91
CA SER A 257 -7.51 -26.85 -6.35
C SER A 257 -6.62 -25.62 -6.52
N LEU A 258 -7.26 -24.48 -6.80
CA LEU A 258 -6.67 -23.16 -6.78
C LEU A 258 -7.42 -22.33 -5.74
N SER A 259 -6.72 -21.93 -4.69
CA SER A 259 -7.27 -21.11 -3.60
C SER A 259 -6.63 -19.71 -3.65
N PHE A 260 -7.41 -18.70 -3.37
CA PHE A 260 -6.91 -17.34 -3.23
C PHE A 260 -7.76 -16.56 -2.22
N CYS A 261 -7.14 -15.57 -1.62
CA CYS A 261 -7.80 -14.68 -0.67
C CYS A 261 -8.09 -13.31 -1.31
N VAL A 262 -9.26 -12.78 -1.01
CA VAL A 262 -9.69 -11.43 -1.39
C VAL A 262 -10.24 -10.71 -0.17
N ARG A 263 -10.40 -9.38 -0.25
CA ARG A 263 -11.14 -8.64 0.77
C ARG A 263 -12.59 -9.11 0.81
N GLN A 264 -13.17 -9.23 2.01
CA GLN A 264 -14.55 -9.66 2.21
C GLN A 264 -15.56 -8.86 1.38
N GLN A 265 -15.35 -7.54 1.27
CA GLN A 265 -16.20 -6.65 0.47
C GLN A 265 -16.23 -6.99 -1.02
N ASP A 266 -15.18 -7.60 -1.54
CA ASP A 266 -15.01 -7.94 -2.97
C ASP A 266 -15.43 -9.39 -3.28
N ALA A 267 -15.68 -10.21 -2.26
CA ALA A 267 -15.95 -11.65 -2.41
C ALA A 267 -17.15 -11.94 -3.33
N ASN A 268 -18.28 -11.28 -3.09
CA ASN A 268 -19.49 -11.48 -3.91
C ASN A 268 -19.29 -11.11 -5.38
N LYS A 269 -18.52 -10.07 -5.64
CA LYS A 269 -18.19 -9.60 -7.00
C LYS A 269 -17.28 -10.60 -7.71
N ALA A 270 -16.25 -11.09 -6.99
CA ALA A 270 -15.33 -12.11 -7.46
C ALA A 270 -16.06 -13.42 -7.82
N VAL A 271 -16.85 -13.95 -6.89
CA VAL A 271 -17.58 -15.21 -7.07
C VAL A 271 -18.52 -15.15 -8.26
N ARG A 272 -19.27 -14.05 -8.41
CA ARG A 272 -20.19 -13.88 -9.55
C ARG A 272 -19.43 -13.92 -10.87
N ALA A 273 -18.36 -13.16 -11.00
CA ALA A 273 -17.57 -13.13 -12.22
C ALA A 273 -16.94 -14.49 -12.54
N LEU A 274 -16.44 -15.20 -11.53
CA LEU A 274 -15.88 -16.54 -11.71
C LEU A 274 -16.95 -17.57 -12.10
N ARG A 275 -18.15 -17.51 -11.54
CA ARG A 275 -19.26 -18.41 -11.94
C ARG A 275 -19.72 -18.14 -13.38
N GLU A 276 -19.65 -16.91 -13.85
CA GLU A 276 -19.90 -16.56 -15.25
C GLU A 276 -18.79 -17.10 -16.16
N GLU A 277 -17.53 -16.88 -15.82
CA GLU A 277 -16.38 -17.34 -16.59
C GLU A 277 -16.29 -18.87 -16.70
N PHE A 278 -16.56 -19.58 -15.60
CA PHE A 278 -16.48 -21.04 -15.53
C PHE A 278 -17.86 -21.72 -15.61
N HIS A 279 -18.84 -21.03 -16.18
CA HIS A 279 -20.23 -21.56 -16.29
C HIS A 279 -20.29 -22.91 -16.99
N PHE A 280 -19.54 -23.08 -18.08
CA PHE A 280 -19.51 -24.35 -18.84
C PHE A 280 -18.94 -25.49 -18.01
N GLU A 281 -17.82 -25.26 -17.33
CA GLU A 281 -17.14 -26.25 -16.52
C GLU A 281 -17.97 -26.65 -15.30
N LEU A 282 -18.68 -25.72 -14.69
CA LEU A 282 -19.61 -25.98 -13.58
C LEU A 282 -20.83 -26.78 -14.05
N LEU A 283 -21.41 -26.41 -15.20
CA LEU A 283 -22.60 -27.10 -15.76
C LEU A 283 -22.31 -28.54 -16.12
N HIS A 284 -21.09 -28.83 -16.59
CA HIS A 284 -20.67 -30.18 -17.00
C HIS A 284 -19.89 -30.94 -15.92
N GLU A 285 -19.96 -30.51 -14.65
CA GLU A 285 -19.29 -31.13 -13.51
C GLU A 285 -17.77 -31.34 -13.72
N LEU A 286 -17.14 -30.55 -14.59
CA LEU A 286 -15.69 -30.52 -14.80
C LEU A 286 -14.99 -29.76 -13.69
N LEU A 287 -15.66 -28.77 -13.14
CA LEU A 287 -15.36 -28.05 -11.91
C LEU A 287 -16.45 -28.40 -10.89
N GLU A 288 -16.06 -28.78 -9.67
CA GLU A 288 -17.02 -29.24 -8.67
C GLU A 288 -17.87 -28.09 -8.13
N ASP A 289 -17.22 -27.08 -7.58
CA ASP A 289 -17.84 -25.83 -7.11
C ASP A 289 -16.77 -24.75 -6.92
N ILE A 290 -17.25 -23.53 -6.71
CA ILE A 290 -16.47 -22.39 -6.22
C ILE A 290 -16.82 -22.22 -4.74
N ASN A 291 -15.97 -22.78 -3.88
CA ASN A 291 -16.14 -22.72 -2.44
C ASN A 291 -15.70 -21.37 -1.89
N VAL A 292 -16.47 -20.84 -0.94
CA VAL A 292 -16.24 -19.53 -0.32
C VAL A 292 -16.24 -19.72 1.19
N LEU A 293 -15.17 -19.26 1.82
CA LEU A 293 -15.03 -19.24 3.28
C LEU A 293 -14.89 -17.79 3.73
N ASP A 294 -15.94 -17.27 4.32
CA ASP A 294 -16.04 -15.91 4.84
C ASP A 294 -15.44 -15.79 6.24
N ASP A 295 -15.24 -14.55 6.69
CA ASP A 295 -14.79 -14.23 8.06
C ASP A 295 -13.44 -14.90 8.39
N ARG A 296 -12.47 -14.67 7.51
CA ARG A 296 -11.10 -15.16 7.66
C ARG A 296 -10.14 -14.03 7.96
N ALA A 297 -9.00 -14.40 8.52
CA ALA A 297 -7.87 -13.49 8.74
C ALA A 297 -6.60 -14.08 8.13
N VAL A 298 -5.76 -13.21 7.58
CA VAL A 298 -4.38 -13.55 7.24
C VAL A 298 -3.48 -13.10 8.37
N ILE A 299 -2.59 -13.98 8.83
CA ILE A 299 -1.55 -13.65 9.80
C ILE A 299 -0.21 -13.91 9.12
N SER A 300 0.65 -12.90 9.08
CA SER A 300 1.97 -12.99 8.46
C SER A 300 3.07 -12.78 9.48
N LEU A 301 4.11 -13.61 9.43
CA LEU A 301 5.39 -13.38 10.09
C LEU A 301 6.28 -12.60 9.12
N VAL A 302 6.93 -11.55 9.63
CA VAL A 302 7.83 -10.72 8.84
C VAL A 302 9.22 -10.69 9.49
N GLY A 303 10.26 -10.86 8.69
CA GLY A 303 11.64 -10.75 9.10
C GLY A 303 12.60 -11.44 8.12
N GLU A 304 13.52 -10.72 7.55
CA GLU A 304 14.50 -11.25 6.60
C GLU A 304 15.38 -12.37 7.17
N GLY A 305 15.64 -12.34 8.49
CA GLY A 305 16.42 -13.38 9.17
C GLY A 305 15.76 -14.75 9.18
N MET A 306 14.46 -14.84 8.89
CA MET A 306 13.70 -16.10 8.88
C MET A 306 14.19 -17.08 7.81
N LYS A 307 14.68 -16.61 6.67
CA LYS A 307 15.23 -17.44 5.58
C LYS A 307 16.29 -18.44 6.04
N HIS A 308 17.05 -18.07 7.07
CA HIS A 308 18.17 -18.86 7.58
C HIS A 308 17.90 -19.47 8.96
N ALA A 309 16.76 -19.13 9.58
CA ALA A 309 16.42 -19.59 10.93
C ALA A 309 15.57 -20.86 10.87
N ARG A 310 16.05 -21.92 11.52
CA ARG A 310 15.33 -23.19 11.58
C ARG A 310 14.21 -23.15 12.60
N GLY A 311 13.08 -23.81 12.29
CA GLY A 311 12.00 -24.06 13.23
C GLY A 311 11.01 -22.88 13.42
N ILE A 312 11.14 -21.77 12.70
CA ILE A 312 10.21 -20.63 12.81
C ILE A 312 8.79 -21.06 12.44
N ALA A 313 8.61 -21.68 11.27
CA ALA A 313 7.31 -22.18 10.85
C ALA A 313 6.70 -23.18 11.85
N ALA A 314 7.52 -24.09 12.40
CA ALA A 314 7.04 -25.05 13.40
C ALA A 314 6.53 -24.33 14.66
N ARG A 315 7.26 -23.36 15.18
CA ARG A 315 6.83 -22.55 16.35
C ARG A 315 5.54 -21.78 16.08
N PHE A 316 5.44 -21.18 14.90
CA PHE A 316 4.28 -20.41 14.50
C PHE A 316 3.04 -21.30 14.41
N LEU A 317 3.10 -22.40 13.67
CA LEU A 317 1.98 -23.33 13.53
C LEU A 317 1.62 -24.00 14.87
N THR A 318 2.59 -24.28 15.73
CA THR A 318 2.34 -24.77 17.08
C THR A 318 1.56 -23.73 17.91
N ALA A 319 1.94 -22.45 17.83
CA ALA A 319 1.23 -21.40 18.56
C ALA A 319 -0.24 -21.27 18.09
N ILE A 320 -0.48 -21.29 16.77
CA ILE A 320 -1.84 -21.25 16.19
C ILE A 320 -2.65 -22.48 16.64
N SER A 321 -2.08 -23.66 16.54
CA SER A 321 -2.72 -24.91 16.97
C SER A 321 -3.04 -24.90 18.46
N THR A 322 -2.13 -24.42 19.31
CA THR A 322 -2.34 -24.30 20.76
C THR A 322 -3.49 -23.32 21.09
N ALA A 323 -3.68 -22.29 20.26
CA ALA A 323 -4.80 -21.37 20.37
C ALA A 323 -6.14 -21.98 19.87
N GLY A 324 -6.15 -23.22 19.40
CA GLY A 324 -7.36 -23.90 18.88
C GLY A 324 -7.82 -23.41 17.50
N VAL A 325 -6.93 -22.73 16.77
CA VAL A 325 -7.25 -22.16 15.44
C VAL A 325 -6.79 -23.13 14.34
N ASN A 326 -7.68 -23.39 13.38
CA ASN A 326 -7.32 -24.18 12.19
C ASN A 326 -6.66 -23.29 11.13
N VAL A 327 -5.66 -23.83 10.44
CA VAL A 327 -4.98 -23.19 9.33
C VAL A 327 -5.53 -23.77 8.03
N GLU A 328 -6.12 -22.93 7.19
CA GLU A 328 -6.74 -23.35 5.92
C GLU A 328 -5.77 -23.25 4.74
N VAL A 329 -4.94 -22.21 4.74
CA VAL A 329 -4.01 -21.91 3.65
C VAL A 329 -2.67 -21.45 4.23
N ILE A 330 -1.59 -21.94 3.66
CA ILE A 330 -0.23 -21.52 4.00
C ILE A 330 0.46 -21.10 2.70
N ALA A 331 1.01 -19.91 2.69
CA ALA A 331 1.92 -19.46 1.64
C ALA A 331 3.22 -18.98 2.26
N GLN A 332 4.31 -19.22 1.56
CA GLN A 332 5.63 -18.76 1.95
C GLN A 332 6.31 -18.18 0.72
N GLY A 333 6.64 -16.91 0.77
CA GLY A 333 7.41 -16.23 -0.27
C GLY A 333 8.91 -16.54 -0.20
N SER A 334 9.63 -16.18 -1.24
CA SER A 334 11.10 -16.29 -1.26
C SER A 334 11.79 -15.17 -0.48
N THR A 335 11.11 -14.08 -0.25
CA THR A 335 11.55 -12.91 0.53
C THR A 335 10.86 -12.82 1.89
N GLU A 336 9.76 -13.55 2.03
CA GLU A 336 8.94 -13.68 3.23
C GLU A 336 9.08 -15.08 3.82
N CYS A 337 8.85 -15.20 5.08
CA CYS A 337 8.50 -16.46 5.70
C CYS A 337 7.12 -16.38 6.29
#